data_23b3cdc2e666742c7db9cb9e76338f55
#
_entry.id   23b3cdc2e666742c7db9cb9e76338f55
#
_cell.length_a   1.000
_cell.length_b   1.000
_cell.length_c   1.000
_cell.angle_alpha   90.00
_cell.angle_beta   90.00
_cell.angle_gamma   90.00
#
_symmetry.space_group_name_H-M   'P 1'
#
loop_
_entity.id
_entity.type
_entity.pdbx_description
1 polymer ?
#
loop_
_entity_poly.entity_id
_entity_poly.type
_entity_poly.pdbx_seq_one_letter_code
_entity_poly.pdbx_strand_id
1 'polypeptide(L)'
;MKIGSKAHQKRRKSKIAWRMQAVISTISVSLLLILMGLVVLLSLTARVVADSVKENLTVTLVLNDDVQTQQAVHLLDSLNNMHYVSGIDYISREQALQEQIENMGLDPTEFLGTNPFAISMEMRMKPEFSSADSLQWISQELRRSDLVADVMYQKDLVESLNRNLHRASYFLLAVALLLVIISLSLINNTVRLSVFSHRFVIHTMKLVGAKWSFIRRPFLVRAFWIGVASALIADAAIFGGIYWASRYDGSILNYITQENMIITGISVLVIGLLLTIVCTYFSVTHCLKMRGSELY
;
A
#
# COMPACT_ATOMS: atom_id res chain seq x y z
N MET A 1 42.93 -30.35 37.66
CA MET A 1 42.15 -30.67 36.44
C MET A 1 40.71 -30.15 36.40
N LYS A 2 40.18 -29.38 37.36
CA LYS A 2 38.79 -28.83 37.40
C LYS A 2 38.61 -27.42 36.82
N ILE A 3 39.68 -26.68 36.52
CA ILE A 3 39.61 -25.27 36.06
C ILE A 3 39.26 -25.17 34.56
N GLY A 4 39.72 -26.09 33.72
CA GLY A 4 39.41 -26.09 32.27
C GLY A 4 37.95 -26.42 31.94
N SER A 5 37.29 -27.27 32.73
CA SER A 5 35.89 -27.66 32.54
C SER A 5 34.92 -26.51 32.74
N LYS A 6 35.16 -25.68 33.79
CA LYS A 6 34.30 -24.49 34.08
C LYS A 6 34.41 -23.39 33.02
N ALA A 7 35.63 -23.19 32.46
CA ALA A 7 35.81 -22.19 31.40
C ALA A 7 35.15 -22.63 30.06
N HIS A 8 35.17 -23.88 29.71
CA HIS A 8 34.48 -24.45 28.54
C HIS A 8 32.96 -24.36 28.68
N GLN A 9 32.43 -24.64 29.89
CA GLN A 9 31.01 -24.59 30.18
C GLN A 9 30.51 -23.14 30.17
N LYS A 10 31.28 -22.17 30.66
CA LYS A 10 30.95 -20.73 30.61
C LYS A 10 30.92 -20.17 29.18
N ARG A 11 31.87 -20.59 28.33
CA ARG A 11 31.88 -20.23 26.89
C ARG A 11 30.68 -20.83 26.12
N ARG A 12 30.27 -22.05 26.46
CA ARG A 12 29.10 -22.72 25.83
C ARG A 12 27.79 -22.04 26.21
N LYS A 13 27.61 -21.69 27.49
CA LYS A 13 26.44 -20.94 27.97
C LYS A 13 26.34 -19.53 27.35
N SER A 14 27.45 -18.83 27.19
CA SER A 14 27.50 -17.51 26.53
C SER A 14 27.10 -17.58 25.06
N LYS A 15 27.57 -18.61 24.32
CA LYS A 15 27.17 -18.82 22.90
C LYS A 15 25.70 -19.17 22.75
N ILE A 16 25.12 -19.95 23.67
CA ILE A 16 23.71 -20.32 23.65
C ILE A 16 22.84 -19.08 23.93
N ALA A 17 23.15 -18.31 24.96
CA ALA A 17 22.44 -17.07 25.26
C ALA A 17 22.48 -16.06 24.10
N TRP A 18 23.64 -15.95 23.43
CA TRP A 18 23.81 -15.08 22.28
C TRP A 18 22.97 -15.51 21.05
N ARG A 19 22.86 -16.84 20.81
CA ARG A 19 22.03 -17.42 19.76
C ARG A 19 20.53 -17.22 20.08
N MET A 20 20.11 -17.48 21.32
CA MET A 20 18.72 -17.25 21.74
C MET A 20 18.31 -15.79 21.57
N GLN A 21 19.16 -14.84 21.92
CA GLN A 21 18.88 -13.41 21.74
C GLN A 21 18.73 -13.06 20.25
N ALA A 22 19.53 -13.67 19.35
CA ALA A 22 19.37 -13.47 17.92
C ALA A 22 18.01 -13.99 17.42
N VAL A 23 17.63 -15.19 17.85
CA VAL A 23 16.34 -15.82 17.45
C VAL A 23 15.16 -14.95 17.94
N ILE A 24 15.15 -14.54 19.20
CA ILE A 24 14.09 -13.67 19.75
C ILE A 24 14.02 -12.36 18.97
N SER A 25 15.17 -11.74 18.68
CA SER A 25 15.22 -10.50 17.89
C SER A 25 14.68 -10.71 16.48
N THR A 26 15.04 -11.81 15.82
CA THR A 26 14.56 -12.13 14.47
C THR A 26 13.04 -12.33 14.46
N ILE A 27 12.49 -13.07 15.42
CA ILE A 27 11.04 -13.29 15.53
C ILE A 27 10.31 -11.96 15.79
N SER A 28 10.81 -11.12 16.70
CA SER A 28 10.18 -9.83 17.00
C SER A 28 10.20 -8.89 15.80
N VAL A 29 11.33 -8.83 15.08
CA VAL A 29 11.45 -7.99 13.89
C VAL A 29 10.62 -8.56 12.73
N SER A 30 10.55 -9.89 12.55
CA SER A 30 9.72 -10.49 11.50
C SER A 30 8.23 -10.19 11.72
N LEU A 31 7.75 -10.26 12.97
CA LEU A 31 6.34 -9.93 13.27
C LEU A 31 6.02 -8.47 12.92
N LEU A 32 6.92 -7.54 13.23
CA LEU A 32 6.78 -6.13 12.85
C LEU A 32 6.80 -5.94 11.33
N LEU A 33 7.70 -6.65 10.63
CA LEU A 33 7.79 -6.60 9.18
C LEU A 33 6.56 -7.21 8.50
N ILE A 34 5.94 -8.24 9.07
CA ILE A 34 4.66 -8.78 8.60
C ILE A 34 3.58 -7.69 8.66
N LEU A 35 3.45 -7.02 9.81
CA LEU A 35 2.46 -5.94 9.95
C LEU A 35 2.74 -4.77 9.00
N MET A 36 4.01 -4.38 8.84
CA MET A 36 4.42 -3.34 7.91
C MET A 36 4.15 -3.74 6.46
N GLY A 37 4.45 -4.98 6.09
CA GLY A 37 4.17 -5.53 4.77
C GLY A 37 2.67 -5.60 4.47
N LEU A 38 1.84 -5.95 5.46
CA LEU A 38 0.39 -5.88 5.33
C LEU A 38 -0.10 -4.44 5.09
N VAL A 39 0.46 -3.44 5.77
CA VAL A 39 0.13 -2.03 5.52
C VAL A 39 0.48 -1.63 4.09
N VAL A 40 1.66 -2.03 3.59
CA VAL A 40 2.08 -1.77 2.20
C VAL A 40 1.14 -2.48 1.22
N LEU A 41 0.86 -3.77 1.44
CA LEU A 41 -0.04 -4.55 0.59
C LEU A 41 -1.44 -3.94 0.54
N LEU A 42 -2.02 -3.61 1.69
CA LEU A 42 -3.34 -2.96 1.76
C LEU A 42 -3.36 -1.61 1.05
N SER A 43 -2.28 -0.82 1.18
CA SER A 43 -2.17 0.47 0.50
C SER A 43 -2.13 0.32 -1.03
N LEU A 44 -1.40 -0.67 -1.55
CA LEU A 44 -1.33 -0.96 -2.97
C LEU A 44 -2.65 -1.52 -3.50
N THR A 45 -3.25 -2.48 -2.79
CA THR A 45 -4.54 -3.07 -3.16
C THR A 45 -5.66 -2.03 -3.15
N ALA A 46 -5.69 -1.14 -2.15
CA ALA A 46 -6.68 -0.06 -2.09
C ALA A 46 -6.60 0.87 -3.31
N ARG A 47 -5.41 1.13 -3.84
CA ARG A 47 -5.24 1.90 -5.09
C ARG A 47 -5.82 1.16 -6.29
N VAL A 48 -5.50 -0.13 -6.46
CA VAL A 48 -6.03 -0.95 -7.57
C VAL A 48 -7.56 -0.99 -7.54
N VAL A 49 -8.15 -1.24 -6.37
CA VAL A 49 -9.60 -1.22 -6.20
C VAL A 49 -10.19 0.14 -6.55
N ALA A 50 -9.55 1.22 -6.09
CA ALA A 50 -9.99 2.57 -6.40
C ALA A 50 -9.93 2.88 -7.90
N ASP A 51 -8.86 2.48 -8.58
CA ASP A 51 -8.69 2.71 -10.00
C ASP A 51 -9.69 1.85 -10.80
N SER A 52 -9.95 0.59 -10.40
CA SER A 52 -11.01 -0.23 -11.00
C SER A 52 -12.41 0.37 -10.84
N VAL A 53 -12.71 0.97 -9.69
CA VAL A 53 -14.00 1.67 -9.50
C VAL A 53 -14.07 2.92 -10.37
N LYS A 54 -12.95 3.67 -10.48
CA LYS A 54 -12.88 4.87 -11.33
C LYS A 54 -13.01 4.56 -12.82
N GLU A 55 -12.47 3.44 -13.29
CA GLU A 55 -12.61 2.97 -14.69
C GLU A 55 -14.06 2.66 -15.05
N ASN A 56 -14.84 2.19 -14.08
CA ASN A 56 -16.27 1.89 -14.25
C ASN A 56 -17.18 3.11 -14.04
N LEU A 57 -16.61 4.28 -13.71
CA LEU A 57 -17.38 5.51 -13.61
C LEU A 57 -17.75 6.01 -15.01
N THR A 58 -19.05 6.05 -15.28
CA THR A 58 -19.61 6.60 -16.52
C THR A 58 -20.04 8.04 -16.30
N VAL A 59 -19.77 8.87 -17.28
CA VAL A 59 -20.32 10.22 -17.44
C VAL A 59 -21.34 10.14 -18.55
N THR A 60 -22.62 10.36 -18.21
CA THR A 60 -23.72 10.34 -19.17
C THR A 60 -23.95 11.73 -19.73
N LEU A 61 -23.79 11.87 -21.01
CA LEU A 61 -24.10 13.06 -21.79
C LEU A 61 -25.50 12.92 -22.35
N VAL A 62 -26.41 13.76 -21.94
CA VAL A 62 -27.76 13.82 -22.49
C VAL A 62 -27.75 14.86 -23.62
N LEU A 63 -28.13 14.45 -24.82
CA LEU A 63 -28.17 15.34 -25.97
C LEU A 63 -29.52 16.07 -26.05
N ASN A 64 -29.51 17.23 -26.71
CA ASN A 64 -30.75 17.99 -26.99
C ASN A 64 -31.66 17.20 -27.90
N ASP A 65 -32.98 17.39 -27.76
CA ASP A 65 -34.01 16.66 -28.51
C ASP A 65 -33.94 16.89 -30.03
N ASP A 66 -33.41 18.05 -30.44
CA ASP A 66 -33.28 18.46 -31.83
C ASP A 66 -32.05 17.90 -32.56
N VAL A 67 -31.16 17.15 -31.83
CA VAL A 67 -29.91 16.63 -32.40
C VAL A 67 -30.19 15.49 -33.36
N GLN A 68 -29.74 15.66 -34.61
CA GLN A 68 -29.82 14.62 -35.63
C GLN A 68 -28.73 13.55 -35.39
N THR A 69 -29.02 12.31 -35.81
CA THR A 69 -28.11 11.17 -35.66
C THR A 69 -26.72 11.44 -36.26
N GLN A 70 -26.63 12.14 -37.37
CA GLN A 70 -25.34 12.51 -37.97
C GLN A 70 -24.50 13.46 -37.08
N GLN A 71 -25.15 14.41 -36.43
CA GLN A 71 -24.47 15.33 -35.50
C GLN A 71 -24.00 14.60 -34.25
N ALA A 72 -24.80 13.66 -33.75
CA ALA A 72 -24.44 12.79 -32.65
C ALA A 72 -23.22 11.93 -32.97
N VAL A 73 -23.14 11.34 -34.17
CA VAL A 73 -21.97 10.55 -34.60
C VAL A 73 -20.71 11.43 -34.70
N HIS A 74 -20.81 12.63 -35.27
CA HIS A 74 -19.68 13.57 -35.30
C HIS A 74 -19.20 14.00 -33.92
N LEU A 75 -20.12 14.20 -32.99
CA LEU A 75 -19.79 14.51 -31.59
C LEU A 75 -19.09 13.30 -30.94
N LEU A 76 -19.60 12.09 -31.16
CA LEU A 76 -18.98 10.87 -30.66
C LEU A 76 -17.55 10.71 -31.15
N ASP A 77 -17.27 10.91 -32.45
CA ASP A 77 -15.93 10.83 -33.02
C ASP A 77 -15.01 11.90 -32.41
N SER A 78 -15.51 13.10 -32.20
CA SER A 78 -14.76 14.19 -31.55
C SER A 78 -14.41 13.86 -30.13
N LEU A 79 -15.35 13.34 -29.35
CA LEU A 79 -15.17 13.00 -27.94
C LEU A 79 -14.28 11.76 -27.77
N ASN A 80 -14.38 10.77 -28.64
CA ASN A 80 -13.55 9.56 -28.61
C ASN A 80 -12.06 9.85 -28.80
N ASN A 81 -11.72 10.95 -29.48
CA ASN A 81 -10.35 11.41 -29.67
C ASN A 81 -9.81 12.25 -28.51
N MET A 82 -10.64 12.57 -27.49
CA MET A 82 -10.18 13.36 -26.34
C MET A 82 -9.27 12.52 -25.44
N HIS A 83 -8.21 13.14 -24.94
CA HIS A 83 -7.18 12.46 -24.15
C HIS A 83 -7.67 11.87 -22.81
N TYR A 84 -8.77 12.37 -22.28
CA TYR A 84 -9.36 11.94 -21.01
C TYR A 84 -10.40 10.80 -21.16
N VAL A 85 -10.77 10.45 -22.39
CA VAL A 85 -11.77 9.42 -22.69
C VAL A 85 -11.10 8.06 -22.86
N SER A 86 -11.70 7.02 -22.27
CA SER A 86 -11.33 5.61 -22.43
C SER A 86 -12.21 4.90 -23.45
N GLY A 87 -13.48 5.27 -23.52
CA GLY A 87 -14.46 4.73 -24.47
C GLY A 87 -15.79 5.47 -24.35
N ILE A 88 -16.57 5.44 -25.41
CA ILE A 88 -17.91 6.05 -25.46
C ILE A 88 -18.87 5.05 -26.09
N ASP A 89 -20.01 4.87 -25.44
CA ASP A 89 -21.12 4.08 -25.93
C ASP A 89 -22.29 5.02 -26.27
N TYR A 90 -22.84 4.88 -27.48
CA TYR A 90 -24.02 5.62 -27.92
C TYR A 90 -25.26 4.87 -27.53
N ILE A 91 -26.20 5.50 -26.83
CA ILE A 91 -27.48 4.92 -26.41
C ILE A 91 -28.60 5.66 -27.09
N SER A 92 -29.34 4.95 -27.96
CA SER A 92 -30.51 5.51 -28.61
C SER A 92 -31.69 5.62 -27.63
N ARG A 93 -32.73 6.41 -27.99
CA ARG A 93 -33.96 6.54 -27.20
C ARG A 93 -34.64 5.21 -26.94
N GLU A 94 -34.62 4.33 -27.94
CA GLU A 94 -35.24 3.00 -27.89
C GLU A 94 -34.45 2.07 -26.98
N GLN A 95 -33.11 2.12 -27.04
CA GLN A 95 -32.22 1.33 -26.18
C GLN A 95 -32.36 1.78 -24.70
N ALA A 96 -32.36 3.09 -24.43
CA ALA A 96 -32.56 3.62 -23.10
C ALA A 96 -33.91 3.17 -22.50
N LEU A 97 -34.97 3.18 -23.29
CA LEU A 97 -36.28 2.66 -22.89
C LEU A 97 -36.25 1.16 -22.58
N GLN A 98 -35.62 0.37 -23.43
CA GLN A 98 -35.56 -1.07 -23.28
C GLN A 98 -34.72 -1.47 -22.02
N GLU A 99 -33.58 -0.85 -21.80
CA GLU A 99 -32.79 -1.06 -20.60
C GLU A 99 -33.56 -0.70 -19.32
N GLN A 100 -34.37 0.39 -19.37
CA GLN A 100 -35.16 0.80 -18.22
C GLN A 100 -36.30 -0.18 -17.93
N ILE A 101 -36.95 -0.72 -18.97
CA ILE A 101 -38.00 -1.75 -18.85
C ILE A 101 -37.38 -3.05 -18.26
N GLU A 102 -36.20 -3.46 -18.71
CA GLU A 102 -35.50 -4.64 -18.18
C GLU A 102 -35.10 -4.43 -16.69
N ASN A 103 -34.63 -3.24 -16.33
CA ASN A 103 -34.19 -2.95 -14.96
C ASN A 103 -35.31 -2.74 -13.97
N MET A 104 -36.38 -2.04 -14.36
CA MET A 104 -37.51 -1.68 -13.47
C MET A 104 -38.74 -2.60 -13.62
N GLY A 105 -38.85 -3.36 -14.71
CA GLY A 105 -40.00 -4.21 -15.00
C GLY A 105 -41.29 -3.44 -15.32
N LEU A 106 -41.19 -2.14 -15.56
CA LEU A 106 -42.30 -1.24 -15.88
C LEU A 106 -41.97 -0.45 -17.14
N ASP A 107 -42.95 -0.35 -18.04
CA ASP A 107 -42.84 0.48 -19.25
C ASP A 107 -43.33 1.90 -18.98
N PRO A 108 -42.45 2.91 -18.94
CA PRO A 108 -42.87 4.30 -18.70
C PRO A 108 -43.78 4.85 -19.80
N THR A 109 -43.75 4.29 -20.99
CA THR A 109 -44.56 4.75 -22.13
C THR A 109 -46.07 4.47 -21.93
N GLU A 110 -46.41 3.44 -21.12
CA GLU A 110 -47.82 3.15 -20.78
C GLU A 110 -48.48 4.28 -19.97
N PHE A 111 -47.65 5.02 -19.16
CA PHE A 111 -48.17 6.12 -18.31
C PHE A 111 -47.99 7.48 -18.96
N LEU A 112 -46.93 7.69 -19.75
CA LEU A 112 -46.58 8.99 -20.33
C LEU A 112 -47.05 9.19 -21.75
N GLY A 113 -47.47 8.09 -22.44
CA GLY A 113 -47.91 8.11 -23.83
C GLY A 113 -46.83 8.32 -24.89
N THR A 114 -45.59 8.69 -24.45
CA THR A 114 -44.42 8.92 -25.29
C THR A 114 -43.18 8.43 -24.61
N ASN A 115 -42.11 8.12 -25.36
CA ASN A 115 -40.82 7.78 -24.81
C ASN A 115 -40.19 9.01 -24.14
N PRO A 116 -39.96 9.01 -22.81
CA PRO A 116 -39.39 10.17 -22.08
C PRO A 116 -37.86 10.27 -22.19
N PHE A 117 -37.19 9.27 -22.78
CA PHE A 117 -35.72 9.25 -22.82
C PHE A 117 -35.19 10.03 -24.03
N ALA A 118 -34.12 10.80 -23.78
CA ALA A 118 -33.36 11.48 -24.81
C ALA A 118 -32.22 10.56 -25.31
N ILE A 119 -31.63 10.92 -26.45
CA ILE A 119 -30.37 10.31 -26.90
C ILE A 119 -29.29 10.61 -25.88
N SER A 120 -28.56 9.61 -25.45
CA SER A 120 -27.48 9.78 -24.51
C SER A 120 -26.19 9.10 -24.98
N MET A 121 -25.08 9.57 -24.47
CA MET A 121 -23.77 8.98 -24.65
C MET A 121 -23.17 8.67 -23.29
N GLU A 122 -22.81 7.42 -23.07
CA GLU A 122 -22.09 7.00 -21.86
C GLU A 122 -20.60 6.98 -22.13
N MET A 123 -19.92 7.92 -21.50
CA MET A 123 -18.49 8.08 -21.64
C MET A 123 -17.77 7.52 -20.42
N ARG A 124 -16.85 6.57 -20.65
CA ARG A 124 -15.94 6.04 -19.64
C ARG A 124 -14.68 6.89 -19.63
N MET A 125 -14.29 7.32 -18.43
CA MET A 125 -13.12 8.18 -18.22
C MET A 125 -11.89 7.34 -17.92
N LYS A 126 -10.70 7.82 -18.31
CA LYS A 126 -9.46 7.24 -17.81
C LYS A 126 -9.33 7.52 -16.31
N PRO A 127 -8.78 6.58 -15.49
CA PRO A 127 -8.70 6.71 -14.03
C PRO A 127 -8.04 8.00 -13.56
N GLU A 128 -7.07 8.52 -14.33
CA GLU A 128 -6.35 9.76 -14.05
C GLU A 128 -7.27 11.00 -14.04
N PHE A 129 -8.35 10.96 -14.84
CA PHE A 129 -9.33 12.06 -14.99
C PHE A 129 -10.65 11.80 -14.27
N SER A 130 -10.75 10.70 -13.51
CA SER A 130 -11.95 10.35 -12.73
C SER A 130 -11.94 10.95 -11.30
N SER A 131 -11.19 12.03 -11.06
CA SER A 131 -11.24 12.80 -9.81
C SER A 131 -12.39 13.82 -9.83
N ALA A 132 -12.88 14.20 -8.63
CA ALA A 132 -13.98 15.18 -8.52
C ALA A 132 -13.64 16.50 -9.24
N ASP A 133 -12.42 16.99 -9.09
CA ASP A 133 -11.95 18.22 -9.73
C ASP A 133 -11.90 18.08 -11.25
N SER A 134 -11.40 16.94 -11.76
CA SER A 134 -11.31 16.67 -13.19
C SER A 134 -12.71 16.55 -13.82
N LEU A 135 -13.61 15.81 -13.19
CA LEU A 135 -14.98 15.65 -13.70
C LEU A 135 -15.76 16.99 -13.68
N GLN A 136 -15.45 17.86 -12.72
CA GLN A 136 -16.09 19.17 -12.66
C GLN A 136 -15.70 20.07 -13.85
N TRP A 137 -14.41 20.18 -14.18
CA TRP A 137 -14.02 21.02 -15.33
C TRP A 137 -14.41 20.37 -16.66
N ILE A 138 -14.29 19.03 -16.79
CA ILE A 138 -14.75 18.31 -17.99
C ILE A 138 -16.23 18.49 -18.20
N SER A 139 -17.06 18.35 -17.16
CA SER A 139 -18.50 18.58 -17.26
C SER A 139 -18.84 20.01 -17.68
N GLN A 140 -18.09 20.99 -17.22
CA GLN A 140 -18.26 22.38 -17.63
C GLN A 140 -17.84 22.61 -19.10
N GLU A 141 -16.79 21.94 -19.57
CA GLU A 141 -16.35 21.98 -20.94
C GLU A 141 -17.37 21.37 -21.88
N LEU A 142 -17.89 20.17 -21.52
CA LEU A 142 -18.89 19.46 -22.31
C LEU A 142 -20.24 20.19 -22.38
N ARG A 143 -20.67 20.87 -21.31
CA ARG A 143 -21.88 21.71 -21.28
C ARG A 143 -21.79 22.98 -22.17
N ARG A 144 -20.59 23.33 -22.65
CA ARG A 144 -20.43 24.45 -23.59
C ARG A 144 -20.84 24.10 -25.02
N SER A 145 -21.00 22.82 -25.32
CA SER A 145 -21.47 22.37 -26.64
C SER A 145 -22.97 22.57 -26.74
N ASP A 146 -23.43 23.24 -27.80
CA ASP A 146 -24.84 23.48 -28.08
C ASP A 146 -25.64 22.17 -28.32
N LEU A 147 -24.94 21.05 -28.53
CA LEU A 147 -25.56 19.74 -28.74
C LEU A 147 -25.88 19.00 -27.43
N VAL A 148 -25.28 19.41 -26.30
CA VAL A 148 -25.40 18.77 -25.00
C VAL A 148 -26.41 19.49 -24.14
N ALA A 149 -27.50 18.78 -23.76
CA ALA A 149 -28.53 19.30 -22.87
C ALA A 149 -28.07 19.28 -21.42
N ASP A 150 -27.50 18.14 -20.98
CA ASP A 150 -26.99 17.99 -19.62
C ASP A 150 -25.84 16.95 -19.56
N VAL A 151 -25.04 17.06 -18.51
CA VAL A 151 -23.94 16.14 -18.19
C VAL A 151 -24.17 15.58 -16.81
N MET A 152 -24.45 14.29 -16.72
CA MET A 152 -24.74 13.60 -15.47
C MET A 152 -23.59 12.68 -15.11
N TYR A 153 -23.20 12.70 -13.87
CA TYR A 153 -22.28 11.73 -13.27
C TYR A 153 -22.58 11.57 -11.78
N GLN A 154 -22.17 10.45 -11.22
CA GLN A 154 -22.42 10.15 -9.80
C GLN A 154 -21.45 10.94 -8.91
N LYS A 155 -21.69 12.25 -8.77
CA LYS A 155 -20.83 13.17 -8.02
C LYS A 155 -20.59 12.70 -6.58
N ASP A 156 -21.64 12.28 -5.88
CA ASP A 156 -21.57 11.84 -4.48
C ASP A 156 -20.70 10.59 -4.32
N LEU A 157 -20.75 9.68 -5.32
CA LEU A 157 -19.91 8.49 -5.33
C LEU A 157 -18.44 8.86 -5.50
N VAL A 158 -18.11 9.72 -6.47
CA VAL A 158 -16.74 10.18 -6.74
C VAL A 158 -16.14 10.91 -5.54
N GLU A 159 -16.90 11.82 -4.93
CA GLU A 159 -16.47 12.55 -3.74
C GLU A 159 -16.28 11.62 -2.53
N SER A 160 -17.19 10.65 -2.35
CA SER A 160 -17.09 9.67 -1.27
C SER A 160 -15.87 8.75 -1.43
N LEU A 161 -15.63 8.27 -2.63
CA LEU A 161 -14.45 7.45 -2.95
C LEU A 161 -13.17 8.21 -2.65
N ASN A 162 -13.03 9.42 -3.16
CA ASN A 162 -11.83 10.24 -2.95
C ASN A 162 -11.60 10.53 -1.46
N ARG A 163 -12.64 10.92 -0.74
CA ARG A 163 -12.59 11.18 0.70
C ARG A 163 -12.23 9.93 1.52
N ASN A 164 -12.80 8.77 1.18
CA ASN A 164 -12.53 7.52 1.89
C ASN A 164 -11.11 7.02 1.60
N LEU A 165 -10.61 7.17 0.37
CA LEU A 165 -9.23 6.85 0.02
C LEU A 165 -8.22 7.71 0.78
N HIS A 166 -8.45 9.01 0.86
CA HIS A 166 -7.61 9.91 1.66
C HIS A 166 -7.61 9.52 3.15
N ARG A 167 -8.80 9.26 3.72
CA ARG A 167 -8.90 8.81 5.12
C ARG A 167 -8.18 7.49 5.37
N ALA A 168 -8.36 6.50 4.48
CA ALA A 168 -7.65 5.22 4.55
C ALA A 168 -6.14 5.41 4.45
N SER A 169 -5.66 6.24 3.54
CA SER A 169 -4.23 6.55 3.38
C SER A 169 -3.63 7.20 4.63
N TYR A 170 -4.31 8.16 5.23
CA TYR A 170 -3.86 8.80 6.48
C TYR A 170 -3.84 7.80 7.64
N PHE A 171 -4.86 6.95 7.74
CA PHE A 171 -4.90 5.90 8.75
C PHE A 171 -3.75 4.90 8.60
N LEU A 172 -3.52 4.39 7.39
CA LEU A 172 -2.41 3.48 7.09
C LEU A 172 -1.04 4.13 7.37
N LEU A 173 -0.88 5.42 7.04
CA LEU A 173 0.33 6.18 7.34
C LEU A 173 0.56 6.30 8.86
N ALA A 174 -0.48 6.59 9.63
CA ALA A 174 -0.39 6.66 11.08
C ALA A 174 0.00 5.31 11.70
N VAL A 175 -0.58 4.21 11.22
CA VAL A 175 -0.23 2.85 11.64
C VAL A 175 1.23 2.54 11.27
N ALA A 176 1.66 2.86 10.05
CA ALA A 176 3.05 2.67 9.62
C ALA A 176 4.04 3.42 10.53
N LEU A 177 3.74 4.68 10.86
CA LEU A 177 4.56 5.49 11.75
C LEU A 177 4.65 4.88 13.15
N LEU A 178 3.51 4.42 13.69
CA LEU A 178 3.46 3.73 14.98
C LEU A 178 4.33 2.47 14.97
N LEU A 179 4.23 1.64 13.93
CA LEU A 179 5.05 0.43 13.78
C LEU A 179 6.54 0.74 13.68
N VAL A 180 6.93 1.84 13.02
CA VAL A 180 8.33 2.31 12.99
C VAL A 180 8.81 2.67 14.41
N ILE A 181 8.01 3.41 15.19
CA ILE A 181 8.36 3.78 16.57
C ILE A 181 8.54 2.53 17.44
N ILE A 182 7.61 1.57 17.36
CA ILE A 182 7.71 0.31 18.09
C ILE A 182 8.96 -0.47 17.68
N SER A 183 9.26 -0.54 16.38
CA SER A 183 10.45 -1.19 15.83
C SER A 183 11.73 -0.57 16.36
N LEU A 184 11.82 0.77 16.36
CA LEU A 184 12.95 1.53 16.93
C LEU A 184 13.17 1.17 18.41
N SER A 185 12.10 1.13 19.18
CA SER A 185 12.15 0.80 20.62
C SER A 185 12.66 -0.63 20.85
N LEU A 186 12.12 -1.62 20.12
CA LEU A 186 12.50 -3.02 20.23
C LEU A 186 13.96 -3.26 19.83
N ILE A 187 14.40 -2.69 18.71
CA ILE A 187 15.77 -2.83 18.23
C ILE A 187 16.73 -2.15 19.21
N ASN A 188 16.39 -0.95 19.71
CA ASN A 188 17.21 -0.25 20.69
C ASN A 188 17.39 -1.07 21.98
N ASN A 189 16.32 -1.65 22.51
CA ASN A 189 16.37 -2.52 23.68
C ASN A 189 17.25 -3.76 23.44
N THR A 190 17.10 -4.40 22.28
CA THR A 190 17.91 -5.56 21.90
C THR A 190 19.40 -5.22 21.75
N VAL A 191 19.70 -4.09 21.13
CA VAL A 191 21.07 -3.60 20.96
C VAL A 191 21.70 -3.25 22.31
N ARG A 192 20.96 -2.57 23.20
CA ARG A 192 21.43 -2.24 24.54
C ARG A 192 21.81 -3.49 25.34
N LEU A 193 20.98 -4.53 25.31
CA LEU A 193 21.28 -5.82 25.93
C LEU A 193 22.52 -6.47 25.31
N SER A 194 22.68 -6.40 23.99
CA SER A 194 23.82 -6.94 23.28
C SER A 194 25.12 -6.24 23.63
N VAL A 195 25.11 -4.91 23.70
CA VAL A 195 26.28 -4.09 24.11
C VAL A 195 26.65 -4.38 25.58
N PHE A 196 25.67 -4.48 26.46
CA PHE A 196 25.88 -4.81 27.85
C PHE A 196 26.53 -6.21 28.02
N SER A 197 26.07 -7.20 27.27
CA SER A 197 26.65 -8.56 27.26
C SER A 197 28.11 -8.58 26.82
N HIS A 198 28.54 -7.65 25.96
CA HIS A 198 29.89 -7.57 25.42
C HIS A 198 30.74 -6.43 26.06
N ARG A 199 30.27 -5.85 27.14
CA ARG A 199 30.90 -4.67 27.76
C ARG A 199 32.40 -4.81 28.04
N PHE A 200 32.86 -5.97 28.52
CA PHE A 200 34.28 -6.21 28.81
C PHE A 200 35.13 -6.23 27.53
N VAL A 201 34.64 -6.86 26.45
CA VAL A 201 35.35 -6.92 25.18
C VAL A 201 35.44 -5.51 24.57
N ILE A 202 34.34 -4.73 24.67
CA ILE A 202 34.30 -3.36 24.17
C ILE A 202 35.29 -2.48 25.00
N HIS A 203 35.36 -2.69 26.30
CA HIS A 203 36.29 -1.93 27.19
C HIS A 203 37.76 -2.23 26.81
N THR A 204 38.11 -3.50 26.64
CA THR A 204 39.48 -3.87 26.22
C THR A 204 39.83 -3.32 24.84
N MET A 205 38.88 -3.33 23.88
CA MET A 205 39.11 -2.71 22.56
C MET A 205 39.33 -1.18 22.66
N LYS A 206 38.61 -0.49 23.55
CA LYS A 206 38.82 0.95 23.82
C LYS A 206 40.21 1.24 24.43
N LEU A 207 40.66 0.41 25.37
CA LEU A 207 41.98 0.57 26.00
C LEU A 207 43.13 0.40 24.99
N VAL A 208 42.99 -0.46 24.00
CA VAL A 208 43.99 -0.66 22.92
C VAL A 208 43.88 0.41 21.83
N GLY A 209 42.94 1.37 21.94
CA GLY A 209 42.81 2.47 20.98
C GLY A 209 42.02 2.12 19.70
N ALA A 210 41.18 1.09 19.72
CA ALA A 210 40.40 0.70 18.55
C ALA A 210 39.44 1.81 18.12
N LYS A 211 39.34 2.06 16.77
CA LYS A 211 38.42 3.05 16.20
C LYS A 211 36.94 2.65 16.44
N TRP A 212 36.10 3.61 16.67
CA TRP A 212 34.65 3.40 16.90
C TRP A 212 33.95 2.60 15.79
N SER A 213 34.37 2.78 14.53
CA SER A 213 33.82 2.04 13.39
C SER A 213 34.15 0.54 13.47
N PHE A 214 35.33 0.19 13.97
CA PHE A 214 35.74 -1.19 14.17
C PHE A 214 34.90 -1.87 15.26
N ILE A 215 34.64 -1.17 16.37
CA ILE A 215 33.81 -1.68 17.46
C ILE A 215 32.35 -1.89 17.02
N ARG A 216 31.81 -1.03 16.13
CA ARG A 216 30.43 -1.11 15.63
C ARG A 216 30.21 -2.20 14.58
N ARG A 217 31.22 -2.51 13.77
CA ARG A 217 31.12 -3.43 12.63
C ARG A 217 30.46 -4.76 12.98
N PRO A 218 30.82 -5.52 14.02
CA PRO A 218 30.20 -6.81 14.33
C PRO A 218 28.70 -6.70 14.68
N PHE A 219 28.27 -5.58 15.27
CA PHE A 219 26.86 -5.33 15.57
C PHE A 219 26.06 -5.03 14.29
N LEU A 220 26.62 -4.27 13.36
CA LEU A 220 25.98 -3.95 12.07
C LEU A 220 25.88 -5.18 11.18
N VAL A 221 26.91 -6.02 11.08
CA VAL A 221 26.87 -7.27 10.34
C VAL A 221 25.78 -8.20 10.89
N ARG A 222 25.66 -8.26 12.22
CA ARG A 222 24.61 -9.05 12.86
C ARG A 222 23.22 -8.47 12.56
N ALA A 223 23.05 -7.14 12.64
CA ALA A 223 21.79 -6.48 12.31
C ALA A 223 21.38 -6.73 10.86
N PHE A 224 22.32 -6.71 9.93
CA PHE A 224 22.08 -7.06 8.53
C PHE A 224 21.52 -8.48 8.39
N TRP A 225 22.14 -9.49 8.99
CA TRP A 225 21.65 -10.87 8.92
C TRP A 225 20.30 -11.07 9.61
N ILE A 226 20.06 -10.38 10.74
CA ILE A 226 18.75 -10.38 11.40
C ILE A 226 17.72 -9.74 10.48
N GLY A 227 18.03 -8.61 9.85
CA GLY A 227 17.14 -7.92 8.92
C GLY A 227 16.75 -8.79 7.72
N VAL A 228 17.75 -9.42 7.07
CA VAL A 228 17.50 -10.35 5.94
C VAL A 228 16.64 -11.53 6.38
N ALA A 229 17.01 -12.21 7.47
CA ALA A 229 16.26 -13.37 7.95
C ALA A 229 14.81 -13.00 8.34
N SER A 230 14.63 -11.85 9.01
CA SER A 230 13.30 -11.36 9.41
C SER A 230 12.44 -10.99 8.20
N ALA A 231 13.03 -10.36 7.17
CA ALA A 231 12.32 -10.01 5.96
C ALA A 231 11.87 -11.26 5.17
N LEU A 232 12.77 -12.25 5.03
CA LEU A 232 12.41 -13.50 4.37
C LEU A 232 11.28 -14.26 5.08
N ILE A 233 11.30 -14.28 6.43
CA ILE A 233 10.22 -14.87 7.22
C ILE A 233 8.90 -14.07 7.03
N ALA A 234 8.99 -12.75 7.01
CA ALA A 234 7.83 -11.88 6.81
C ALA A 234 7.23 -12.07 5.41
N ASP A 235 8.06 -12.09 4.38
CA ASP A 235 7.60 -12.34 3.00
C ASP A 235 6.99 -13.73 2.86
N ALA A 236 7.61 -14.76 3.43
CA ALA A 236 7.05 -16.11 3.42
C ALA A 236 5.69 -16.19 4.13
N ALA A 237 5.51 -15.45 5.24
CA ALA A 237 4.24 -15.39 5.96
C ALA A 237 3.16 -14.64 5.17
N ILE A 238 3.50 -13.51 4.54
CA ILE A 238 2.58 -12.70 3.73
C ILE A 238 2.13 -13.49 2.49
N PHE A 239 3.07 -14.02 1.71
CA PHE A 239 2.76 -14.80 0.51
C PHE A 239 2.04 -16.10 0.82
N GLY A 240 2.43 -16.79 1.91
CA GLY A 240 1.72 -17.96 2.41
C GLY A 240 0.29 -17.64 2.84
N GLY A 241 0.07 -16.50 3.49
CA GLY A 241 -1.25 -16.01 3.87
C GLY A 241 -2.13 -15.69 2.65
N ILE A 242 -1.58 -14.99 1.64
CA ILE A 242 -2.28 -14.69 0.39
C ILE A 242 -2.65 -15.99 -0.35
N TYR A 243 -1.71 -16.92 -0.47
CA TYR A 243 -1.95 -18.24 -1.09
C TYR A 243 -3.03 -19.03 -0.36
N TRP A 244 -3.04 -19.00 0.96
CA TRP A 244 -4.06 -19.67 1.75
C TRP A 244 -5.44 -18.99 1.58
N ALA A 245 -5.50 -17.67 1.61
CA ALA A 245 -6.72 -16.89 1.40
C ALA A 245 -7.32 -17.11 0.00
N SER A 246 -6.49 -17.19 -1.04
CA SER A 246 -6.93 -17.45 -2.42
C SER A 246 -7.57 -18.81 -2.64
N ARG A 247 -7.31 -19.76 -1.75
CA ARG A 247 -7.98 -21.08 -1.78
C ARG A 247 -9.42 -21.03 -1.26
N TYR A 248 -9.74 -20.07 -0.42
CA TYR A 248 -11.10 -19.87 0.09
C TYR A 248 -11.94 -19.00 -0.83
N ASP A 249 -11.36 -17.96 -1.37
CA ASP A 249 -12.04 -17.04 -2.29
C ASP A 249 -11.10 -16.68 -3.44
N GLY A 250 -11.39 -17.24 -4.62
CA GLY A 250 -10.61 -16.98 -5.84
C GLY A 250 -10.67 -15.53 -6.32
N SER A 251 -11.67 -14.75 -5.87
CA SER A 251 -11.84 -13.35 -6.27
C SER A 251 -10.76 -12.43 -5.70
N ILE A 252 -10.11 -12.82 -4.59
CA ILE A 252 -9.03 -12.05 -3.95
C ILE A 252 -7.85 -11.82 -4.91
N LEU A 253 -7.53 -12.80 -5.76
CA LEU A 253 -6.45 -12.70 -6.74
C LEU A 253 -6.70 -11.67 -7.84
N ASN A 254 -7.95 -11.31 -8.12
CA ASN A 254 -8.28 -10.28 -9.12
C ASN A 254 -7.83 -8.88 -8.67
N TYR A 255 -7.75 -8.65 -7.35
CA TYR A 255 -7.34 -7.36 -6.76
C TYR A 255 -5.87 -7.32 -6.36
N ILE A 256 -5.22 -8.49 -6.20
CA ILE A 256 -3.80 -8.59 -5.84
C ILE A 256 -3.01 -8.95 -7.10
N THR A 257 -2.58 -7.93 -7.83
CA THR A 257 -1.76 -8.11 -9.02
C THR A 257 -0.39 -8.70 -8.66
N GLN A 258 0.20 -9.52 -9.55
CA GLN A 258 1.55 -10.06 -9.36
C GLN A 258 2.59 -8.96 -9.12
N GLU A 259 2.45 -7.82 -9.79
CA GLU A 259 3.30 -6.64 -9.57
C GLU A 259 3.24 -6.13 -8.12
N ASN A 260 2.03 -6.03 -7.55
CA ASN A 260 1.85 -5.58 -6.15
C ASN A 260 2.49 -6.57 -5.15
N MET A 261 2.48 -7.86 -5.44
CA MET A 261 3.16 -8.86 -4.62
C MET A 261 4.68 -8.64 -4.65
N ILE A 262 5.26 -8.46 -5.84
CA ILE A 262 6.70 -8.23 -6.00
C ILE A 262 7.11 -6.92 -5.31
N ILE A 263 6.36 -5.83 -5.52
CA ILE A 263 6.62 -4.53 -4.89
C ILE A 263 6.55 -4.65 -3.37
N THR A 264 5.57 -5.38 -2.83
CA THR A 264 5.43 -5.62 -1.38
C THR A 264 6.64 -6.37 -0.85
N GLY A 265 7.07 -7.47 -1.47
CA GLY A 265 8.22 -8.26 -1.03
C GLY A 265 9.52 -7.44 -1.06
N ILE A 266 9.78 -6.71 -2.13
CA ILE A 266 10.95 -5.82 -2.23
C ILE A 266 10.88 -4.72 -1.16
N SER A 267 9.70 -4.12 -0.94
CA SER A 267 9.50 -3.07 0.07
C SER A 267 9.76 -3.58 1.48
N VAL A 268 9.25 -4.77 1.84
CA VAL A 268 9.49 -5.40 3.15
C VAL A 268 10.98 -5.67 3.36
N LEU A 269 11.69 -6.18 2.36
CA LEU A 269 13.11 -6.43 2.42
C LEU A 269 13.91 -5.12 2.61
N VAL A 270 13.62 -4.10 1.82
CA VAL A 270 14.31 -2.80 1.89
C VAL A 270 14.02 -2.11 3.22
N ILE A 271 12.76 -2.04 3.65
CA ILE A 271 12.36 -1.44 4.93
C ILE A 271 13.00 -2.21 6.08
N GLY A 272 12.97 -3.54 6.07
CA GLY A 272 13.57 -4.38 7.10
C GLY A 272 15.08 -4.16 7.25
N LEU A 273 15.80 -4.10 6.13
CA LEU A 273 17.24 -3.80 6.14
C LEU A 273 17.53 -2.38 6.62
N LEU A 274 16.83 -1.38 6.11
CA LEU A 274 17.01 0.01 6.52
C LEU A 274 16.74 0.18 8.02
N LEU A 275 15.60 -0.33 8.51
CA LEU A 275 15.24 -0.25 9.93
C LEU A 275 16.30 -0.92 10.81
N THR A 276 16.69 -2.16 10.53
CA THR A 276 17.63 -2.89 11.37
C THR A 276 19.02 -2.25 11.38
N ILE A 277 19.53 -1.81 10.22
CA ILE A 277 20.86 -1.21 10.11
C ILE A 277 20.88 0.19 10.75
N VAL A 278 19.94 1.05 10.37
CA VAL A 278 19.89 2.44 10.86
C VAL A 278 19.66 2.48 12.38
N CYS A 279 18.68 1.69 12.87
CA CYS A 279 18.41 1.64 14.31
C CYS A 279 19.59 1.08 15.10
N THR A 280 20.25 0.02 14.60
CA THR A 280 21.41 -0.55 15.24
C THR A 280 22.58 0.44 15.23
N TYR A 281 22.80 1.17 14.15
CA TYR A 281 23.84 2.18 14.05
C TYR A 281 23.66 3.28 15.10
N PHE A 282 22.46 3.86 15.19
CA PHE A 282 22.17 4.90 16.18
C PHE A 282 22.21 4.36 17.59
N SER A 283 21.62 3.20 17.86
CA SER A 283 21.57 2.59 19.20
C SER A 283 22.96 2.22 19.70
N VAL A 284 23.80 1.57 18.89
CA VAL A 284 25.18 1.24 19.27
C VAL A 284 25.98 2.51 19.49
N THR A 285 25.84 3.53 18.64
CA THR A 285 26.57 4.78 18.78
C THR A 285 26.18 5.52 20.06
N HIS A 286 24.89 5.53 20.39
CA HIS A 286 24.40 6.12 21.62
C HIS A 286 24.93 5.38 22.87
N CYS A 287 24.78 4.04 22.88
CA CYS A 287 25.27 3.22 24.00
C CYS A 287 26.80 3.33 24.22
N LEU A 288 27.57 3.43 23.11
CA LEU A 288 29.02 3.57 23.21
C LEU A 288 29.48 4.97 23.70
N LYS A 289 28.67 6.03 23.51
CA LYS A 289 28.92 7.39 23.99
C LYS A 289 28.59 7.59 25.47
N MET A 290 27.71 6.74 26.05
CA MET A 290 27.41 6.80 27.49
C MET A 290 28.67 6.55 28.29
N ARG A 291 28.91 7.37 29.31
CA ARG A 291 30.09 7.26 30.19
C ARG A 291 30.04 5.94 30.98
N GLY A 292 31.20 5.31 31.17
CA GLY A 292 31.31 4.04 31.91
C GLY A 292 30.74 4.06 33.34
N SER A 293 30.48 5.23 33.94
CA SER A 293 29.87 5.38 35.27
C SER A 293 28.35 5.09 35.28
N GLU A 294 27.67 5.07 34.14
CA GLU A 294 26.22 4.74 34.04
C GLU A 294 25.99 3.26 33.73
N LEU A 295 27.05 2.48 33.54
CA LEU A 295 27.01 1.06 33.21
C LEU A 295 27.29 0.15 34.44
N TYR A 296 27.52 0.73 35.59
CA TYR A 296 27.72 0.03 36.87
C TYR A 296 26.55 0.28 37.81
#